data_a5c1561c8912ba9a8bb9111f97c1fa28
#
_entry.id   a5c1561c8912ba9a8bb9111f97c1fa28
#
_cell.length_a   1.000
_cell.length_b   1.000
_cell.length_c   1.000
_cell.angle_alpha   90.00
_cell.angle_beta   90.00
_cell.angle_gamma   90.00
#
_symmetry.space_group_name_H-M   'P 1'
#
loop_
_entity.id
_entity.type
_entity.pdbx_description
1 polymer ?
#
loop_
_entity_poly.entity_id
_entity_poly.type
_entity_poly.pdbx_seq_one_letter_code
_entity_poly.pdbx_strand_id
1 'polypeptide(L)'
;MLPTVIGREIEQGIKSFLRSTFPSSTPAFEHTLEAFLDEPDKVFKGPYYSLRLPFRYASDGPLPFEKVAFGFPPYLHQARAFQRLCGDAPRSTLVATGTGSGKTECFLYPVLD
;
A
#
# COMPACT_ATOMS: atom_id res chain seq x y z
N MET A 1 -7.32 13.70 -13.34
CA MET A 1 -6.54 14.67 -12.55
C MET A 1 -5.07 14.29 -12.68
N LEU A 2 -4.20 15.22 -13.06
CA LEU A 2 -2.77 14.91 -13.26
C LEU A 2 -2.05 14.95 -11.91
N PRO A 3 -1.39 13.88 -11.49
CA PRO A 3 -0.72 13.81 -10.19
C PRO A 3 0.33 14.90 -9.97
N THR A 4 0.98 15.35 -11.03
CA THR A 4 1.94 16.47 -10.99
C THR A 4 1.29 17.81 -10.62
N VAL A 5 0.04 18.03 -11.03
CA VAL A 5 -0.72 19.24 -10.66
C VAL A 5 -1.06 19.21 -9.19
N ILE A 6 -1.58 18.06 -8.71
CA ILE A 6 -1.88 17.86 -7.28
C ILE A 6 -0.62 18.03 -6.43
N GLY A 7 0.51 17.47 -6.85
CA GLY A 7 1.79 17.63 -6.17
C GLY A 7 2.20 19.08 -5.98
N ARG A 8 2.05 19.90 -7.02
CA ARG A 8 2.33 21.36 -6.94
C ARG A 8 1.36 22.10 -6.03
N GLU A 9 0.08 21.77 -6.08
CA GLU A 9 -0.93 22.37 -5.20
C GLU A 9 -0.65 22.05 -3.73
N ILE A 10 -0.27 20.80 -3.43
CA ILE A 10 0.13 20.37 -2.08
C ILE A 10 1.39 21.12 -1.64
N GLU A 11 2.41 21.20 -2.48
CA GLU A 11 3.64 21.92 -2.18
C GLU A 11 3.37 23.39 -1.85
N GLN A 12 2.59 24.07 -2.69
CA GLN A 12 2.20 25.45 -2.47
C GLN A 12 1.38 25.62 -1.19
N GLY A 13 0.45 24.70 -0.92
CA GLY A 13 -0.34 24.70 0.32
C GLY A 13 0.53 24.57 1.56
N ILE A 14 1.51 23.67 1.55
CA ILE A 14 2.46 23.49 2.67
C ILE A 14 3.31 24.76 2.86
N LYS A 15 3.87 25.32 1.80
CA LYS A 15 4.66 26.56 1.87
C LYS A 15 3.84 27.73 2.40
N SER A 16 2.60 27.90 1.92
CA SER A 16 1.69 28.94 2.39
C SER A 16 1.33 28.77 3.87
N PHE A 17 1.04 27.55 4.30
CA PHE A 17 0.77 27.23 5.70
C PHE A 17 1.96 27.56 6.60
N LEU A 18 3.18 27.18 6.20
CA LEU A 18 4.38 27.45 6.98
C LEU A 18 4.65 28.95 7.11
N ARG A 19 4.48 29.72 6.03
CA ARG A 19 4.62 31.19 6.03
C ARG A 19 3.62 31.86 6.98
N SER A 20 2.38 31.41 6.96
CA SER A 20 1.34 32.01 7.79
C SER A 20 1.40 31.61 9.25
N THR A 21 1.89 30.39 9.54
CA THR A 21 1.91 29.84 10.91
C THR A 21 3.17 30.22 11.68
N PHE A 22 4.28 30.38 10.98
CA PHE A 22 5.59 30.65 11.57
C PHE A 22 6.19 31.96 11.03
N PRO A 23 5.52 33.11 11.25
CA PRO A 23 6.10 34.40 10.87
C PRO A 23 7.35 34.67 11.71
N SER A 24 8.41 35.15 11.06
CA SER A 24 9.60 35.57 11.79
C SER A 24 9.31 36.85 12.57
N SER A 25 9.48 36.82 13.88
CA SER A 25 9.38 37.99 14.74
C SER A 25 10.70 38.80 14.81
N THR A 26 11.76 38.29 14.24
CA THR A 26 13.09 38.90 14.28
C THR A 26 13.52 39.26 12.86
N PRO A 27 13.81 40.56 12.57
CA PRO A 27 14.18 41.01 11.22
C PRO A 27 15.39 40.25 10.62
N ALA A 28 16.31 39.80 11.45
CA ALA A 28 17.49 39.05 11.03
C ALA A 28 17.13 37.69 10.38
N PHE A 29 15.97 37.13 10.69
CA PHE A 29 15.51 35.83 10.18
C PHE A 29 14.34 35.94 9.20
N GLU A 30 13.89 37.14 8.86
CA GLU A 30 12.73 37.39 8.02
C GLU A 30 12.85 36.70 6.64
N HIS A 31 14.02 36.71 6.04
CA HIS A 31 14.27 36.08 4.74
C HIS A 31 14.78 34.64 4.82
N THR A 32 15.13 34.15 6.02
CA THR A 32 15.70 32.82 6.17
C THR A 32 14.68 31.72 5.89
N LEU A 33 13.46 31.87 6.38
CA LEU A 33 12.38 30.93 6.12
C LEU A 33 12.01 30.93 4.65
N GLU A 34 11.90 32.09 4.01
CA GLU A 34 11.61 32.22 2.58
C GLU A 34 12.68 31.51 1.73
N ALA A 35 13.95 31.80 2.00
CA ALA A 35 15.05 31.16 1.30
C ALA A 35 15.03 29.62 1.46
N PHE A 36 14.74 29.13 2.66
CA PHE A 36 14.63 27.70 2.91
C PHE A 36 13.43 27.05 2.17
N LEU A 37 12.27 27.72 2.19
CA LEU A 37 11.07 27.22 1.54
C LEU A 37 11.19 27.21 0.01
N ASP A 38 11.99 28.10 -0.55
CA ASP A 38 12.19 28.21 -2.00
C ASP A 38 13.31 27.30 -2.53
N GLU A 39 14.11 26.69 -1.63
CA GLU A 39 15.07 25.68 -2.05
C GLU A 39 14.36 24.43 -2.62
N PRO A 40 14.80 23.92 -3.78
CA PRO A 40 14.22 22.70 -4.35
C PRO A 40 14.43 21.50 -3.44
N ASP A 41 13.43 20.61 -3.39
CA ASP A 41 13.47 19.33 -2.65
C ASP A 41 13.68 19.43 -1.13
N LYS A 42 13.56 20.62 -0.51
CA LYS A 42 13.68 20.79 0.94
C LYS A 42 12.39 20.51 1.68
N VAL A 43 11.30 21.11 1.21
CA VAL A 43 9.99 21.02 1.87
C VAL A 43 9.15 19.89 1.31
N PHE A 44 9.24 19.67 0.01
CA PHE A 44 8.46 18.67 -0.70
C PHE A 44 9.34 17.89 -1.66
N LYS A 45 9.27 16.56 -1.55
CA LYS A 45 9.95 15.64 -2.46
C LYS A 45 8.91 14.79 -3.18
N GLY A 46 8.83 14.90 -4.46
CA GLY A 46 7.91 14.08 -5.25
C GLY A 46 7.17 14.90 -6.31
N PRO A 47 6.05 14.40 -6.81
CA PRO A 47 5.35 13.17 -6.40
C PRO A 47 6.07 11.87 -6.78
N TYR A 48 6.12 10.93 -5.86
CA TYR A 48 6.58 9.58 -6.15
C TYR A 48 5.39 8.68 -6.50
N TYR A 49 5.55 7.86 -7.53
CA TYR A 49 4.50 6.96 -7.99
C TYR A 49 4.86 5.53 -7.61
N SER A 50 3.94 4.84 -6.97
CA SER A 50 4.01 3.40 -6.77
C SER A 50 2.85 2.74 -7.50
N LEU A 51 3.18 1.98 -8.54
CA LEU A 51 2.19 1.20 -9.28
C LEU A 51 2.17 -0.22 -8.73
N ARG A 52 1.01 -0.65 -8.30
CA ARG A 52 0.77 -2.04 -7.89
C ARG A 52 -0.23 -2.65 -8.86
N LEU A 53 0.15 -3.76 -9.45
CA LEU A 53 -0.80 -4.55 -10.24
C LEU A 53 -1.79 -5.23 -9.27
N PRO A 54 -3.07 -5.34 -9.67
CA PRO A 54 -4.06 -6.07 -8.90
C PRO A 54 -3.65 -7.55 -8.80
N PHE A 55 -4.02 -8.18 -7.70
CA PHE A 55 -3.81 -9.62 -7.53
C PHE A 55 -4.65 -10.38 -8.55
N ARG A 56 -4.07 -11.43 -9.13
CA ARG A 56 -4.79 -12.30 -10.06
C ARG A 56 -5.73 -13.20 -9.27
N TYR A 57 -6.97 -13.31 -9.73
CA TYR A 57 -7.91 -14.30 -9.23
C TYR A 57 -7.54 -15.68 -9.76
N ALA A 58 -7.89 -16.70 -9.00
CA ALA A 58 -7.85 -18.08 -9.50
C ALA A 58 -8.96 -18.26 -10.54
N SER A 59 -8.74 -19.15 -11.49
CA SER A 59 -9.83 -19.62 -12.36
C SER A 59 -10.86 -20.37 -11.52
N ASP A 60 -12.11 -20.30 -11.94
CA ASP A 60 -13.22 -21.02 -11.30
C ASP A 60 -12.91 -22.53 -11.23
N GLY A 61 -12.91 -23.03 -10.03
CA GLY A 61 -12.65 -24.43 -9.73
C GLY A 61 -12.96 -24.75 -8.27
N PRO A 62 -13.19 -26.02 -7.93
CA PRO A 62 -13.48 -26.42 -6.56
C PRO A 62 -12.27 -26.12 -5.67
N LEU A 63 -12.52 -25.54 -4.51
CA LEU A 63 -11.54 -25.40 -3.45
C LEU A 63 -11.44 -26.69 -2.66
N PRO A 64 -10.29 -27.02 -2.09
CA PRO A 64 -10.06 -28.27 -1.38
C PRO A 64 -10.61 -28.25 0.06
N PHE A 65 -11.72 -27.58 0.30
CA PHE A 65 -12.35 -27.47 1.61
C PHE A 65 -13.59 -28.38 1.70
N GLU A 66 -13.72 -29.10 2.81
CA GLU A 66 -14.86 -29.97 3.08
C GLU A 66 -15.86 -29.33 4.05
N LYS A 67 -15.36 -28.62 5.06
CA LYS A 67 -16.17 -28.09 6.16
C LYS A 67 -16.34 -26.58 6.10
N VAL A 68 -15.38 -25.87 5.55
CA VAL A 68 -15.36 -24.41 5.55
C VAL A 68 -15.79 -23.85 4.19
N ALA A 69 -16.83 -23.03 4.17
CA ALA A 69 -17.25 -22.33 2.97
C ALA A 69 -16.39 -21.09 2.74
N PHE A 70 -15.77 -21.00 1.57
CA PHE A 70 -15.06 -19.82 1.12
C PHE A 70 -16.01 -18.94 0.29
N GLY A 71 -16.40 -17.77 0.82
CA GLY A 71 -17.53 -16.97 0.31
C GLY A 71 -17.23 -16.04 -0.87
N PHE A 72 -16.00 -16.03 -1.40
CA PHE A 72 -15.59 -15.14 -2.50
C PHE A 72 -14.52 -15.81 -3.38
N PRO A 73 -14.33 -15.34 -4.64
CA PRO A 73 -13.32 -15.92 -5.51
C PRO A 73 -11.91 -15.70 -4.94
N PRO A 74 -11.13 -16.76 -4.73
CA PRO A 74 -9.80 -16.64 -4.15
C PRO A 74 -8.81 -16.03 -5.14
N TYR A 75 -7.82 -15.35 -4.63
CA TYR A 75 -6.66 -15.00 -5.44
C TYR A 75 -5.84 -16.25 -5.80
N LEU A 76 -5.14 -16.19 -6.91
CA LEU A 76 -4.35 -17.31 -7.42
C LEU A 76 -3.34 -17.85 -6.39
N HIS A 77 -2.71 -16.99 -5.62
CA HIS A 77 -1.77 -17.41 -4.58
C HIS A 77 -2.47 -18.08 -3.39
N GLN A 78 -3.70 -17.67 -3.05
CA GLN A 78 -4.53 -18.33 -2.03
C GLN A 78 -4.93 -19.73 -2.49
N ALA A 79 -5.47 -19.85 -3.69
CA ALA A 79 -5.85 -21.15 -4.25
C ALA A 79 -4.67 -22.14 -4.29
N ARG A 80 -3.48 -21.65 -4.67
CA ARG A 80 -2.25 -22.47 -4.65
C ARG A 80 -1.82 -22.86 -3.23
N ALA A 81 -1.98 -21.96 -2.26
CA ALA A 81 -1.70 -22.26 -0.87
C ALA A 81 -2.67 -23.33 -0.32
N PHE A 82 -3.95 -23.19 -0.59
CA PHE A 82 -4.98 -24.14 -0.20
C PHE A 82 -4.69 -25.55 -0.75
N GLN A 83 -4.39 -25.66 -2.04
CA GLN A 83 -4.02 -26.94 -2.67
C GLN A 83 -2.78 -27.59 -2.06
N ARG A 84 -1.85 -26.80 -1.50
CA ARG A 84 -0.63 -27.33 -0.88
C ARG A 84 -0.78 -27.67 0.60
N LEU A 85 -1.70 -27.01 1.29
CA LEU A 85 -1.90 -27.13 2.73
C LEU A 85 -3.04 -28.09 3.10
N CYS A 86 -4.03 -28.24 2.20
CA CYS A 86 -5.13 -29.18 2.36
C CYS A 86 -4.78 -30.53 1.69
N GLY A 87 -5.48 -31.60 2.12
CA GLY A 87 -5.35 -32.96 1.62
C GLY A 87 -4.44 -33.86 2.46
N ASP A 88 -4.26 -35.10 2.00
CA ASP A 88 -3.61 -36.16 2.76
C ASP A 88 -2.10 -35.98 2.98
N ALA A 89 -1.46 -35.10 2.20
CA ALA A 89 -0.03 -34.85 2.29
C ALA A 89 0.27 -33.33 2.25
N PRO A 90 -0.01 -32.61 3.33
CA PRO A 90 0.25 -31.16 3.39
C PRO A 90 1.75 -30.88 3.27
N ARG A 91 2.09 -29.81 2.52
CA ARG A 91 3.48 -29.45 2.26
C ARG A 91 3.81 -28.10 2.91
N SER A 92 5.00 -28.00 3.51
CA SER A 92 5.54 -26.73 3.98
C SER A 92 5.46 -25.69 2.87
N THR A 93 4.88 -24.52 3.17
CA THR A 93 4.55 -23.51 2.16
C THR A 93 4.93 -22.12 2.66
N LEU A 94 5.69 -21.39 1.86
CA LEU A 94 5.99 -19.98 2.04
C LEU A 94 5.11 -19.14 1.11
N VAL A 95 4.30 -18.25 1.69
CA VAL A 95 3.45 -17.32 0.93
C VAL A 95 4.08 -15.93 0.94
N ALA A 96 4.75 -15.58 -0.15
CA ALA A 96 5.39 -14.27 -0.34
C ALA A 96 4.57 -13.43 -1.32
N THR A 97 3.76 -12.51 -0.79
CA THR A 97 2.93 -11.59 -1.58
C THR A 97 2.88 -10.20 -0.91
N GLY A 98 2.40 -9.20 -1.64
CA GLY A 98 2.24 -7.84 -1.13
C GLY A 98 1.30 -7.75 0.09
N THR A 99 1.32 -6.61 0.76
CA THR A 99 0.42 -6.30 1.89
C THR A 99 -1.05 -6.26 1.41
N GLY A 100 -1.98 -6.70 2.23
CA GLY A 100 -3.42 -6.72 1.90
C GLY A 100 -3.83 -7.81 0.90
N SER A 101 -3.00 -8.84 0.70
CA SER A 101 -3.28 -9.94 -0.23
C SER A 101 -4.02 -11.13 0.37
N GLY A 102 -4.47 -11.05 1.63
CA GLY A 102 -5.11 -12.19 2.30
C GLY A 102 -4.16 -13.34 2.63
N LYS A 103 -2.91 -13.04 3.03
CA LYS A 103 -1.94 -14.07 3.45
C LYS A 103 -2.41 -14.88 4.66
N THR A 104 -3.07 -14.22 5.61
CA THR A 104 -3.63 -14.88 6.80
C THR A 104 -4.63 -15.94 6.41
N GLU A 105 -5.45 -15.69 5.43
CA GLU A 105 -6.45 -16.62 4.91
C GLU A 105 -5.81 -17.86 4.30
N CYS A 106 -4.61 -17.73 3.71
CA CYS A 106 -3.90 -18.85 3.10
C CYS A 106 -3.63 -20.02 4.07
N PHE A 107 -3.46 -19.73 5.36
CA PHE A 107 -3.24 -20.77 6.38
C PHE A 107 -4.44 -20.94 7.32
N LEU A 108 -5.22 -19.88 7.53
CA LEU A 108 -6.36 -19.93 8.45
C LEU A 108 -7.45 -20.89 7.96
N TYR A 109 -7.85 -20.78 6.69
CA TYR A 109 -8.87 -21.67 6.12
C TYR A 109 -8.47 -23.15 6.14
N PRO A 110 -7.24 -23.54 5.71
CA PRO A 110 -6.76 -24.91 5.86
C PRO A 110 -6.70 -25.44 7.30
N VAL A 111 -6.52 -24.57 8.29
CA VAL A 111 -6.49 -24.98 9.72
C VAL A 111 -7.90 -25.16 10.27
N LEU A 112 -8.87 -24.39 9.77
CA LEU A 112 -10.26 -24.47 10.24
C LEU A 112 -11.05 -25.61 9.58
N ASP A 113 -10.60 -26.07 8.40
CA ASP A 113 -11.20 -27.17 7.66
C ASP A 113 -10.81 -28.55 8.22
#